data_ad1e7155b007caf9fb26563c8615e4d0
#
_entry.id   ad1e7155b007caf9fb26563c8615e4d0
#
_cell.length_a   1.000
_cell.length_b   1.000
_cell.length_c   1.000
_cell.angle_alpha   90.00
_cell.angle_beta   90.00
_cell.angle_gamma   90.00
#
_symmetry.space_group_name_H-M   'P 1'
#
loop_
_entity.id
_entity.type
_entity.pdbx_description
1 polymer ?
#
loop_
_entity_poly.entity_id
_entity_poly.type
_entity_poly.pdbx_seq_one_letter_code
_entity_poly.pdbx_strand_id
1 'polypeptide(L)'
;RDWSSDVCSSDLEFMRGAVESGHTVEKIFLRDKTIHYCTGCSTCSFLQKPCPQKDDAAEVIEKMVAADVIVLGTPVYFYAISAQMKTLIDRCCGRYTEMTGKEFYFISAAAEDDDAIAQRIADSFQGFLDCLEGPQAKGNIFAGGVWHPEEIAGHPALAQAYEAGKNL
;
A
#
# COMPACT_ATOMS: atom_id res chain seq x y z
N ARG A 1 19.09 -1.74 10.07
CA ARG A 1 17.96 -1.35 10.94
C ARG A 1 16.76 -1.18 10.02
N ASP A 2 15.73 -1.94 10.23
CA ASP A 2 14.59 -2.01 9.31
C ASP A 2 13.45 -1.14 9.84
N TRP A 3 13.36 0.09 9.36
CA TRP A 3 12.29 1.05 9.67
C TRP A 3 10.91 0.61 9.13
N SER A 4 10.86 -0.44 8.32
CA SER A 4 9.61 -0.99 7.81
C SER A 4 8.90 -1.90 8.83
N SER A 5 9.52 -2.19 9.98
CA SER A 5 8.97 -3.09 10.99
C SER A 5 7.68 -2.57 11.62
N ASP A 6 7.51 -1.27 11.72
CA ASP A 6 6.34 -0.64 12.38
C ASP A 6 5.11 -0.67 11.49
N VAL A 7 5.27 -0.39 10.20
CA VAL A 7 4.23 -0.65 9.19
C VAL A 7 3.92 -2.14 9.17
N CYS A 8 4.95 -3.00 9.26
CA CYS A 8 4.76 -4.45 9.30
C CYS A 8 3.91 -4.92 10.48
N SER A 9 3.98 -4.29 11.63
CA SER A 9 3.16 -4.66 12.79
C SER A 9 1.69 -4.30 12.58
N SER A 10 1.41 -3.12 12.03
CA SER A 10 0.04 -2.69 11.75
C SER A 10 -0.60 -3.52 10.63
N ASP A 11 0.14 -3.81 9.56
CA ASP A 11 -0.39 -4.65 8.47
C ASP A 11 -0.57 -6.12 8.90
N LEU A 12 0.25 -6.65 9.81
CA LEU A 12 0.05 -7.98 10.39
C LEU A 12 -1.23 -8.03 11.24
N GLU A 13 -1.54 -6.99 12.01
CA GLU A 13 -2.79 -6.90 12.77
C GLU A 13 -4.01 -6.83 11.82
N PHE A 14 -3.92 -6.06 10.74
CA PHE A 14 -4.96 -6.03 9.70
C PHE A 14 -5.19 -7.43 9.11
N MET A 15 -4.09 -8.11 8.72
CA MET A 15 -4.16 -9.47 8.19
C MET A 15 -4.77 -10.44 9.19
N ARG A 16 -4.41 -10.33 10.48
CA ARG A 16 -4.98 -11.18 11.54
C ARG A 16 -6.49 -11.02 11.60
N GLY A 17 -7.00 -9.78 11.65
CA GLY A 17 -8.42 -9.51 11.63
C GLY A 17 -9.13 -10.09 10.39
N ALA A 18 -8.56 -9.88 9.21
CA ALA A 18 -9.09 -10.39 7.95
C ALA A 18 -9.17 -11.93 7.91
N VAL A 19 -8.11 -12.62 8.36
CA VAL A 19 -8.08 -14.09 8.42
C VAL A 19 -9.09 -14.63 9.41
N GLU A 20 -9.24 -14.01 10.59
CA GLU A 20 -10.25 -14.39 11.59
C GLU A 20 -11.68 -14.22 11.07
N SER A 21 -11.91 -13.30 10.12
CA SER A 21 -13.20 -13.12 9.44
C SER A 21 -13.39 -14.00 8.21
N GLY A 22 -12.42 -14.89 7.92
CA GLY A 22 -12.54 -15.90 6.85
C GLY A 22 -12.00 -15.47 5.49
N HIS A 23 -11.30 -14.33 5.40
CA HIS A 23 -10.69 -13.87 4.16
C HIS A 23 -9.35 -14.57 3.87
N THR A 24 -9.03 -14.73 2.60
CA THR A 24 -7.70 -15.17 2.15
C THR A 24 -6.81 -13.96 1.98
N VAL A 25 -5.68 -13.94 2.67
CA VAL A 25 -4.77 -12.79 2.68
C VAL A 25 -3.39 -13.20 2.18
N GLU A 26 -2.81 -12.37 1.33
CA GLU A 26 -1.42 -12.49 0.90
C GLU A 26 -0.66 -11.19 1.21
N LYS A 27 0.52 -11.31 1.82
CA LYS A 27 1.41 -10.17 2.07
C LYS A 27 2.58 -10.18 1.10
N ILE A 28 2.84 -9.04 0.47
CA ILE A 28 3.95 -8.83 -0.44
C ILE A 28 4.86 -7.74 0.13
N PHE A 29 6.09 -8.11 0.46
CA PHE A 29 7.11 -7.14 0.84
C PHE A 29 7.80 -6.59 -0.41
N LEU A 30 7.61 -5.30 -0.70
CA LEU A 30 8.23 -4.67 -1.86
C LEU A 30 9.77 -4.64 -1.79
N ARG A 31 10.34 -4.66 -0.59
CA ARG A 31 11.79 -4.77 -0.38
C ARG A 31 12.40 -6.08 -0.89
N ASP A 32 11.59 -7.14 -0.95
CA ASP A 32 12.02 -8.48 -1.39
C ASP A 32 11.76 -8.70 -2.89
N LYS A 33 11.24 -7.67 -3.57
CA LYS A 33 10.93 -7.67 -4.99
C LYS A 33 11.88 -6.77 -5.78
N THR A 34 12.26 -7.22 -6.96
CA THR A 34 12.99 -6.40 -7.92
C THR A 34 12.00 -5.68 -8.80
N ILE A 35 11.72 -4.41 -8.51
CA ILE A 35 10.82 -3.57 -9.29
C ILE A 35 11.59 -2.31 -9.71
N HIS A 36 11.87 -2.17 -11.00
CA HIS A 36 12.49 -0.97 -11.54
C HIS A 36 11.45 0.15 -11.73
N TYR A 37 11.90 1.40 -11.60
CA TYR A 37 11.02 2.55 -11.82
C TYR A 37 10.50 2.60 -13.27
N CYS A 38 9.34 3.23 -13.46
CA CYS A 38 8.77 3.43 -14.78
C CYS A 38 9.64 4.40 -15.58
N THR A 39 10.02 4.00 -16.80
CA THR A 39 10.85 4.83 -17.71
C THR A 39 10.03 5.75 -18.62
N GLY A 40 8.69 5.72 -18.49
CA GLY A 40 7.81 6.56 -19.33
C GLY A 40 7.83 6.21 -20.82
N CYS A 41 8.22 4.99 -21.18
CA CYS A 41 8.36 4.56 -22.59
C CYS A 41 7.03 4.42 -23.34
N SER A 42 5.90 4.58 -22.66
CA SER A 42 4.54 4.54 -23.19
C SER A 42 4.13 3.25 -23.93
N THR A 43 4.91 2.18 -23.79
CA THR A 43 4.62 0.88 -24.43
C THR A 43 3.28 0.31 -23.94
N CYS A 44 3.03 0.37 -22.65
CA CYS A 44 1.80 -0.15 -22.05
C CYS A 44 0.61 0.80 -22.25
N SER A 45 0.79 2.11 -22.06
CA SER A 45 -0.30 3.09 -22.12
C SER A 45 -0.72 3.43 -23.54
N PHE A 46 0.25 3.61 -24.45
CA PHE A 46 -0.03 4.05 -25.82
C PHE A 46 -0.11 2.90 -26.83
N LEU A 47 0.84 1.94 -26.75
CA LEU A 47 0.84 0.81 -27.67
C LEU A 47 0.00 -0.38 -27.19
N GLN A 48 -0.56 -0.30 -25.99
CA GLN A 48 -1.40 -1.36 -25.38
C GLN A 48 -0.69 -2.72 -25.34
N LYS A 49 0.62 -2.73 -25.11
CA LYS A 49 1.45 -3.93 -25.01
C LYS A 49 1.94 -4.13 -23.59
N PRO A 50 2.27 -5.36 -23.19
CA PRO A 50 2.90 -5.61 -21.88
C PRO A 50 4.14 -4.76 -21.67
N CYS A 51 4.42 -4.41 -20.41
CA CYS A 51 5.61 -3.66 -20.07
C CYS A 51 6.87 -4.39 -20.55
N PRO A 52 7.82 -3.70 -21.22
CA PRO A 52 9.05 -4.34 -21.71
C PRO A 52 10.03 -4.70 -20.58
N GLN A 53 9.90 -4.08 -19.40
CA GLN A 53 10.73 -4.41 -18.24
C GLN A 53 10.36 -5.79 -17.71
N LYS A 54 11.38 -6.65 -17.54
CA LYS A 54 11.25 -8.03 -17.04
C LYS A 54 11.70 -8.07 -15.59
N ASP A 55 10.77 -7.76 -14.70
CA ASP A 55 10.97 -7.73 -13.26
C ASP A 55 9.70 -8.17 -12.52
N ASP A 56 9.69 -8.12 -11.19
CA ASP A 56 8.59 -8.63 -10.36
C ASP A 56 7.32 -7.77 -10.40
N ALA A 57 7.34 -6.59 -11.05
CA ALA A 57 6.17 -5.71 -11.10
C ALA A 57 4.96 -6.39 -11.73
N ALA A 58 5.16 -7.20 -12.78
CA ALA A 58 4.06 -7.87 -13.48
C ALA A 58 3.31 -8.84 -12.54
N GLU A 59 4.04 -9.62 -11.74
CA GLU A 59 3.46 -10.55 -10.75
C GLU A 59 2.68 -9.78 -9.67
N VAL A 60 3.27 -8.72 -9.11
CA VAL A 60 2.63 -7.95 -8.04
C VAL A 60 1.35 -7.28 -8.55
N ILE A 61 1.39 -6.67 -9.74
CA ILE A 61 0.24 -6.01 -10.34
C ILE A 61 -0.88 -7.03 -10.68
N GLU A 62 -0.52 -8.23 -11.14
CA GLU A 62 -1.50 -9.31 -11.36
C GLU A 62 -2.27 -9.63 -10.10
N LYS A 63 -1.58 -9.74 -8.96
CA LYS A 63 -2.19 -9.98 -7.65
C LYS A 63 -3.07 -8.82 -7.21
N MET A 64 -2.65 -7.57 -7.45
CA MET A 64 -3.48 -6.39 -7.19
C MET A 64 -4.76 -6.39 -8.04
N VAL A 65 -4.67 -6.78 -9.31
CA VAL A 65 -5.84 -6.90 -10.19
C VAL A 65 -6.78 -8.02 -9.73
N ALA A 66 -6.24 -9.11 -9.21
CA ALA A 66 -7.05 -10.25 -8.75
C ALA A 66 -7.70 -10.03 -7.36
N ALA A 67 -7.14 -9.16 -6.52
CA ALA A 67 -7.65 -8.93 -5.17
C ALA A 67 -8.94 -8.08 -5.18
N ASP A 68 -9.85 -8.33 -4.24
CA ASP A 68 -11.03 -7.49 -3.99
C ASP A 68 -10.68 -6.28 -3.12
N VAL A 69 -9.79 -6.49 -2.15
CA VAL A 69 -9.28 -5.49 -1.19
C VAL A 69 -7.78 -5.34 -1.35
N ILE A 70 -7.30 -4.11 -1.43
CA ILE A 70 -5.88 -3.79 -1.52
C ILE A 70 -5.46 -2.94 -0.32
N VAL A 71 -4.48 -3.42 0.43
CA VAL A 71 -3.89 -2.67 1.55
C VAL A 71 -2.50 -2.17 1.13
N LEU A 72 -2.33 -0.85 1.09
CA LEU A 72 -1.07 -0.21 0.75
C LEU A 72 -0.36 0.26 2.02
N GLY A 73 0.67 -0.48 2.43
CA GLY A 73 1.48 -0.18 3.61
C GLY A 73 2.79 0.54 3.25
N THR A 74 3.10 1.67 3.90
CA THR A 74 4.32 2.43 3.61
C THR A 74 4.90 3.10 4.86
N PRO A 75 6.23 3.04 5.09
CA PRO A 75 6.87 3.98 5.98
C PRO A 75 6.84 5.38 5.38
N VAL A 76 6.86 6.40 6.25
CA VAL A 76 6.92 7.80 5.83
C VAL A 76 8.37 8.25 5.77
N TYR A 77 8.84 8.63 4.60
CA TYR A 77 10.16 9.21 4.40
C TYR A 77 10.05 10.61 3.81
N PHE A 78 10.61 11.61 4.51
CA PHE A 78 10.51 13.01 4.08
C PHE A 78 9.07 13.44 3.77
N TYR A 79 8.15 13.07 4.67
CA TYR A 79 6.70 13.39 4.57
C TYR A 79 6.02 12.84 3.31
N ALA A 80 6.54 11.76 2.74
CA ALA A 80 5.99 11.11 1.54
C ALA A 80 5.99 9.58 1.68
N ILE A 81 5.24 8.93 0.80
CA ILE A 81 5.28 7.47 0.63
C ILE A 81 6.68 7.01 0.20
N SER A 82 7.06 5.80 0.55
CA SER A 82 8.37 5.26 0.19
C SER A 82 8.57 5.18 -1.33
N ALA A 83 9.82 5.27 -1.78
CA ALA A 83 10.15 5.16 -3.19
C ALA A 83 9.69 3.82 -3.80
N GLN A 84 9.78 2.72 -3.04
CA GLN A 84 9.31 1.41 -3.48
C GLN A 84 7.81 1.41 -3.76
N MET A 85 7.00 2.01 -2.86
CA MET A 85 5.56 2.14 -3.03
C MET A 85 5.23 3.00 -4.25
N LYS A 86 5.87 4.16 -4.39
CA LYS A 86 5.65 5.04 -5.56
C LYS A 86 6.05 4.35 -6.86
N THR A 87 7.16 3.61 -6.84
CA THR A 87 7.59 2.83 -8.01
C THR A 87 6.53 1.79 -8.42
N LEU A 88 5.96 1.05 -7.47
CA LEU A 88 4.88 0.11 -7.76
C LEU A 88 3.67 0.82 -8.38
N ILE A 89 3.22 1.92 -7.78
CA ILE A 89 2.08 2.73 -8.29
C ILE A 89 2.34 3.17 -9.74
N ASP A 90 3.53 3.71 -10.04
CA ASP A 90 3.88 4.13 -11.39
C ASP A 90 3.91 2.97 -12.39
N ARG A 91 4.25 1.77 -11.93
CA ARG A 91 4.27 0.57 -12.76
C ARG A 91 2.86 0.00 -13.00
N CYS A 92 1.85 0.41 -12.25
CA CYS A 92 0.45 0.03 -12.51
C CYS A 92 -0.10 0.65 -13.81
N CYS A 93 0.58 1.61 -14.43
CA CYS A 93 0.14 2.36 -15.61
C CYS A 93 -0.40 1.47 -16.76
N GLY A 94 0.09 0.26 -16.90
CA GLY A 94 -0.35 -0.66 -17.96
C GLY A 94 -1.64 -1.43 -17.66
N ARG A 95 -2.08 -1.43 -16.40
CA ARG A 95 -3.21 -2.29 -15.95
C ARG A 95 -4.11 -1.63 -14.90
N TYR A 96 -3.91 -0.35 -14.59
CA TYR A 96 -4.71 0.33 -13.57
C TYR A 96 -6.21 0.33 -13.89
N THR A 97 -6.59 0.35 -15.15
CA THR A 97 -7.99 0.28 -15.60
C THR A 97 -8.68 -1.05 -15.30
N GLU A 98 -7.92 -2.09 -14.95
CA GLU A 98 -8.46 -3.39 -14.53
C GLU A 98 -8.76 -3.43 -13.02
N MET A 99 -8.31 -2.43 -12.25
CA MET A 99 -8.51 -2.33 -10.81
C MET A 99 -9.82 -1.60 -10.47
N THR A 100 -10.94 -2.01 -11.09
CA THR A 100 -12.24 -1.37 -10.91
C THR A 100 -12.97 -1.83 -9.66
N GLY A 101 -13.66 -0.90 -8.99
CA GLY A 101 -14.57 -1.20 -7.87
C GLY A 101 -13.93 -1.76 -6.62
N LYS A 102 -12.59 -1.71 -6.49
CA LYS A 102 -11.85 -2.30 -5.38
C LYS A 102 -11.88 -1.45 -4.13
N GLU A 103 -11.77 -2.11 -2.98
CA GLU A 103 -11.62 -1.45 -1.68
C GLU A 103 -10.15 -1.25 -1.35
N PHE A 104 -9.81 -0.08 -0.82
CA PHE A 104 -8.45 0.29 -0.47
C PHE A 104 -8.34 0.71 1.00
N TYR A 105 -7.31 0.21 1.66
CA TYR A 105 -6.87 0.68 2.97
C TYR A 105 -5.43 1.17 2.87
N PHE A 106 -5.12 2.21 3.63
CA PHE A 106 -3.77 2.77 3.72
C PHE A 106 -3.25 2.59 5.13
N ILE A 107 -2.03 2.09 5.24
CA ILE A 107 -1.34 1.93 6.52
C ILE A 107 -0.01 2.66 6.43
N SER A 108 0.26 3.56 7.35
CA SER A 108 1.53 4.27 7.36
C SER A 108 2.07 4.47 8.78
N ALA A 109 3.39 4.56 8.90
CA ALA A 109 4.09 4.85 10.13
C ALA A 109 5.11 5.96 9.94
N ALA A 110 5.17 6.88 10.90
CA ALA A 110 6.06 8.04 10.88
C ALA A 110 6.69 8.27 12.26
N ALA A 111 7.88 8.87 12.26
CA ALA A 111 8.55 9.31 13.48
C ALA A 111 7.82 10.45 14.20
N GLU A 112 7.13 11.30 13.46
CA GLU A 112 6.37 12.42 14.00
C GLU A 112 4.88 12.07 14.08
N ASP A 113 4.23 12.51 15.16
CA ASP A 113 2.78 12.36 15.37
C ASP A 113 2.10 13.67 14.97
N ASP A 114 1.80 13.79 13.67
CA ASP A 114 1.20 14.99 13.08
C ASP A 114 0.16 14.59 12.03
N ASP A 115 -1.08 14.98 12.24
CA ASP A 115 -2.21 14.74 11.33
C ASP A 115 -1.95 15.28 9.91
N ALA A 116 -1.16 16.36 9.77
CA ALA A 116 -0.81 16.90 8.47
C ALA A 116 0.08 15.91 7.66
N ILE A 117 0.89 15.10 8.34
CA ILE A 117 1.68 14.04 7.70
C ILE A 117 0.76 12.92 7.25
N ALA A 118 -0.14 12.46 8.13
CA ALA A 118 -1.13 11.44 7.80
C ALA A 118 -1.95 11.84 6.57
N GLN A 119 -2.36 13.11 6.49
CA GLN A 119 -3.13 13.64 5.35
C GLN A 119 -2.31 13.63 4.05
N ARG A 120 -1.03 14.04 4.10
CA ARG A 120 -0.14 14.01 2.91
C ARG A 120 0.04 12.61 2.34
N ILE A 121 0.13 11.61 3.22
CA ILE A 121 0.23 10.22 2.78
C ILE A 121 -1.08 9.75 2.16
N ALA A 122 -2.21 10.06 2.80
CA ALA A 122 -3.53 9.78 2.24
C ALA A 122 -3.73 10.44 0.87
N ASP A 123 -3.36 11.71 0.71
CA ASP A 123 -3.44 12.45 -0.56
C ASP A 123 -2.58 11.81 -1.65
N SER A 124 -1.39 11.27 -1.28
CA SER A 124 -0.52 10.57 -2.23
C SER A 124 -1.17 9.30 -2.77
N PHE A 125 -1.88 8.55 -1.94
CA PHE A 125 -2.65 7.38 -2.36
C PHE A 125 -3.93 7.77 -3.08
N GLN A 126 -4.61 8.84 -2.63
CA GLN A 126 -5.82 9.33 -3.28
C GLN A 126 -5.55 9.69 -4.74
N GLY A 127 -4.41 10.31 -5.05
CA GLY A 127 -4.01 10.59 -6.43
C GLY A 127 -3.89 9.34 -7.32
N PHE A 128 -3.57 8.18 -6.75
CA PHE A 128 -3.64 6.91 -7.48
C PHE A 128 -5.09 6.46 -7.65
N LEU A 129 -5.89 6.51 -6.60
CA LEU A 129 -7.30 6.12 -6.64
C LEU A 129 -8.10 6.96 -7.62
N ASP A 130 -7.84 8.26 -7.73
CA ASP A 130 -8.51 9.18 -8.66
C ASP A 130 -8.35 8.77 -10.13
N CYS A 131 -7.35 7.92 -10.43
CA CYS A 131 -7.14 7.35 -11.77
C CYS A 131 -7.91 6.04 -12.00
N LEU A 132 -8.49 5.44 -10.97
CA LEU A 132 -9.20 4.16 -11.04
C LEU A 132 -10.70 4.38 -11.29
N GLU A 133 -11.41 3.34 -11.70
CA GLU A 133 -12.88 3.38 -11.86
C GLU A 133 -13.56 2.80 -10.61
N GLY A 134 -14.30 3.65 -9.88
CA GLY A 134 -15.10 3.26 -8.73
C GLY A 134 -14.34 2.71 -7.52
N PRO A 135 -13.12 3.18 -7.21
CA PRO A 135 -12.39 2.72 -6.04
C PRO A 135 -13.07 3.22 -4.76
N GLN A 136 -12.92 2.47 -3.68
CA GLN A 136 -13.46 2.87 -2.38
C GLN A 136 -12.30 2.95 -1.37
N ALA A 137 -11.92 4.16 -0.97
CA ALA A 137 -11.02 4.37 0.17
C ALA A 137 -11.79 4.07 1.47
N LYS A 138 -11.45 2.99 2.15
CA LYS A 138 -12.16 2.49 3.34
C LYS A 138 -11.51 2.90 4.65
N GLY A 139 -10.21 3.15 4.66
CA GLY A 139 -9.51 3.55 5.87
C GLY A 139 -8.10 4.04 5.63
N ASN A 140 -7.68 4.96 6.50
CA ASN A 140 -6.31 5.43 6.60
C ASN A 140 -5.86 5.23 8.06
N ILE A 141 -4.90 4.34 8.27
CA ILE A 141 -4.37 3.97 9.57
C ILE A 141 -2.96 4.55 9.67
N PHE A 142 -2.77 5.46 10.60
CA PHE A 142 -1.52 6.17 10.79
C PHE A 142 -0.94 5.89 12.17
N ALA A 143 0.29 5.40 12.21
CA ALA A 143 1.08 5.26 13.43
C ALA A 143 2.11 6.37 13.49
N GLY A 144 1.75 7.49 14.12
CA GLY A 144 2.63 8.63 14.37
C GLY A 144 3.45 8.46 15.63
N GLY A 145 4.59 9.16 15.74
CA GLY A 145 5.44 9.12 16.93
C GLY A 145 6.27 7.84 17.09
N VAL A 146 6.47 7.06 16.03
CA VAL A 146 7.17 5.78 16.08
C VAL A 146 8.54 5.88 15.43
N TRP A 147 9.60 6.02 16.27
CA TRP A 147 11.00 6.10 15.84
C TRP A 147 11.69 4.74 15.88
N HIS A 148 11.28 3.88 16.78
CA HIS A 148 11.88 2.57 17.01
C HIS A 148 10.83 1.47 16.91
N PRO A 149 11.17 0.28 16.42
CA PRO A 149 10.22 -0.82 16.22
C PRO A 149 9.40 -1.22 17.45
N GLU A 150 9.99 -1.07 18.64
CA GLU A 150 9.33 -1.38 19.89
C GLU A 150 8.25 -0.38 20.31
N GLU A 151 8.29 0.85 19.80
CA GLU A 151 7.36 1.93 20.16
C GLU A 151 5.96 1.72 19.58
N ILE A 152 5.83 0.88 18.56
CA ILE A 152 4.53 0.51 18.00
C ILE A 152 3.73 -0.36 18.96
N ALA A 153 4.37 -1.01 19.95
CA ALA A 153 3.70 -1.88 20.90
C ALA A 153 2.68 -1.07 21.73
N GLY A 154 1.41 -1.46 21.67
CA GLY A 154 0.32 -0.75 22.35
C GLY A 154 -0.17 0.51 21.64
N HIS A 155 0.40 0.86 20.48
CA HIS A 155 -0.07 2.00 19.70
C HIS A 155 -1.50 1.78 19.19
N PRO A 156 -2.40 2.79 19.25
CA PRO A 156 -3.80 2.66 18.82
C PRO A 156 -3.98 2.16 17.37
N ALA A 157 -3.04 2.46 16.50
CA ALA A 157 -3.06 2.02 15.10
C ALA A 157 -3.10 0.49 14.96
N LEU A 158 -2.54 -0.28 15.92
CA LEU A 158 -2.61 -1.74 15.90
C LEU A 158 -4.05 -2.24 16.06
N ALA A 159 -4.78 -1.68 17.03
CA ALA A 159 -6.19 -2.02 17.25
C ALA A 159 -7.06 -1.56 16.07
N GLN A 160 -6.80 -0.38 15.53
CA GLN A 160 -7.50 0.13 14.35
C GLN A 160 -7.29 -0.78 13.13
N ALA A 161 -6.05 -1.23 12.92
CA ALA A 161 -5.71 -2.14 11.83
C ALA A 161 -6.43 -3.49 11.98
N TYR A 162 -6.42 -4.06 13.19
CA TYR A 162 -7.12 -5.31 13.46
C TYR A 162 -8.63 -5.20 13.19
N GLU A 163 -9.28 -4.16 13.75
CA GLU A 163 -10.73 -3.96 13.54
C GLU A 163 -11.08 -3.67 12.08
N ALA A 164 -10.22 -2.94 11.36
CA ALA A 164 -10.41 -2.71 9.93
C ALA A 164 -10.35 -4.03 9.13
N GLY A 165 -9.39 -4.89 9.42
CA GLY A 165 -9.30 -6.21 8.79
C GLY A 165 -10.45 -7.14 9.16
N LYS A 166 -10.92 -7.05 10.41
CA LYS A 166 -12.02 -7.89 10.90
C LYS A 166 -13.38 -7.53 10.30
N ASN A 167 -13.54 -6.30 9.86
CA ASN A 167 -14.80 -5.77 9.32
C ASN A 167 -14.81 -5.65 7.77
N LEU A 168 -13.95 -6.42 7.10
CA LEU A 168 -13.96 -6.54 5.64
C LEU A 168 -15.23 -7.19 5.12
#